data_cc009df0fbdf7dcec0acea09dba50238
#
_entry.id   cc009df0fbdf7dcec0acea09dba50238
#
_cell.length_a   1.000
_cell.length_b   1.000
_cell.length_c   1.000
_cell.angle_alpha   90.00
_cell.angle_beta   90.00
_cell.angle_gamma   90.00
#
_symmetry.space_group_name_H-M   'P 1'
#
loop_
_entity.id
_entity.type
_entity.pdbx_description
1 polymer ?
#
loop_
_entity_poly.entity_id
_entity_poly.type
_entity_poly.pdbx_seq_one_letter_code
_entity_poly.pdbx_strand_id
1 'polypeptide(L)'
;SDTIRSWGFEIVECLAASQLTEKHFQQKVDVWLVDTQDDYAVIQNVEKQLNVNLTRVVLLGFGTAPYLNESLLYAKWQRQLKRKIAIMLERSDLLAHYEAAKGEIKPWKYVVLLAASMGGPLAIKEFLDNLPEDLPVSLLLAQHFNQNMLNTLPRILNRHNEWRCDIVTNTQKLLSGRCLILPIDHSTVCD
;
A
#
# COMPACT_ATOMS: atom_id res chain seq x y z
N SER A 1 -7.73 1.80 -17.05
CA SER A 1 -9.17 1.45 -17.06
C SER A 1 -9.40 -0.02 -16.72
N ASP A 2 -8.71 -0.96 -17.34
CA ASP A 2 -8.97 -2.41 -17.18
C ASP A 2 -8.73 -2.90 -15.76
N THR A 3 -7.71 -2.37 -15.09
CA THR A 3 -7.42 -2.64 -13.69
C THR A 3 -8.59 -2.33 -12.76
N ILE A 4 -9.22 -1.18 -12.94
CA ILE A 4 -10.37 -0.76 -12.12
C ILE A 4 -11.58 -1.65 -12.40
N ARG A 5 -11.81 -1.97 -13.68
CA ARG A 5 -12.88 -2.91 -14.07
C ARG A 5 -12.67 -4.32 -13.50
N SER A 6 -11.43 -4.80 -13.44
CA SER A 6 -11.13 -6.12 -12.85
C SER A 6 -11.46 -6.23 -11.37
N TRP A 7 -11.62 -5.09 -10.67
CA TRP A 7 -12.05 -5.03 -9.27
C TRP A 7 -13.58 -4.89 -9.10
N GLY A 8 -14.32 -5.00 -10.19
CA GLY A 8 -15.78 -4.92 -10.18
C GLY A 8 -16.36 -3.52 -10.19
N PHE A 9 -15.56 -2.51 -10.59
CA PHE A 9 -16.05 -1.13 -10.77
C PHE A 9 -16.45 -0.88 -12.23
N GLU A 10 -17.52 -0.14 -12.39
CA GLU A 10 -17.90 0.43 -13.67
C GLU A 10 -17.17 1.76 -13.87
N ILE A 11 -16.58 1.97 -15.04
CA ILE A 11 -15.95 3.24 -15.39
C ILE A 11 -16.94 4.01 -16.27
N VAL A 12 -17.47 5.07 -15.70
CA VAL A 12 -18.39 5.96 -16.40
C VAL A 12 -17.63 6.71 -17.48
N GLU A 13 -16.48 7.31 -17.12
CA GLU A 13 -15.68 8.09 -18.05
C GLU A 13 -14.22 8.17 -17.61
N CYS A 14 -13.31 8.38 -18.56
CA CYS A 14 -11.89 8.59 -18.33
C CYS A 14 -11.43 9.75 -19.22
N LEU A 15 -11.08 10.88 -18.62
CA LEU A 15 -10.80 12.13 -19.29
C LEU A 15 -9.43 12.68 -18.91
N ALA A 16 -8.80 13.40 -19.81
CA ALA A 16 -7.72 14.29 -19.43
C ALA A 16 -8.27 15.52 -18.68
N ALA A 17 -7.49 16.09 -17.77
CA ALA A 17 -7.91 17.26 -17.00
C ALA A 17 -8.37 18.44 -17.87
N SER A 18 -7.75 18.61 -19.05
CA SER A 18 -8.12 19.64 -20.04
C SER A 18 -9.50 19.45 -20.71
N GLN A 19 -10.07 18.25 -20.59
CA GLN A 19 -11.38 17.89 -21.16
C GLN A 19 -12.53 18.04 -20.15
N LEU A 20 -12.20 18.36 -18.88
CA LEU A 20 -13.20 18.53 -17.84
C LEU A 20 -14.08 19.74 -18.11
N THR A 21 -15.40 19.54 -18.00
CA THR A 21 -16.42 20.56 -18.10
C THR A 21 -17.39 20.47 -16.93
N GLU A 22 -18.21 21.50 -16.70
CA GLU A 22 -19.20 21.50 -15.62
C GLU A 22 -20.20 20.33 -15.70
N LYS A 23 -20.50 19.85 -16.88
CA LYS A 23 -21.39 18.68 -17.09
C LYS A 23 -20.84 17.40 -16.42
N HIS A 24 -19.53 17.21 -16.42
CA HIS A 24 -18.91 16.04 -15.82
C HIS A 24 -19.09 16.05 -14.30
N PHE A 25 -19.03 17.20 -13.64
CA PHE A 25 -19.25 17.33 -12.20
C PHE A 25 -20.71 17.11 -11.78
N GLN A 26 -21.64 17.15 -12.72
CA GLN A 26 -23.06 16.86 -12.47
C GLN A 26 -23.40 15.37 -12.61
N GLN A 27 -22.50 14.56 -13.12
CA GLN A 27 -22.70 13.11 -13.24
C GLN A 27 -22.72 12.46 -11.86
N LYS A 28 -23.71 11.59 -11.65
CA LYS A 28 -23.77 10.77 -10.43
C LYS A 28 -22.75 9.63 -10.53
N VAL A 29 -21.65 9.78 -9.84
CA VAL A 29 -20.64 8.75 -9.68
C VAL A 29 -20.31 8.56 -8.20
N ASP A 30 -19.99 7.34 -7.80
CA ASP A 30 -19.67 7.04 -6.40
C ASP A 30 -18.27 7.53 -6.04
N VAL A 31 -17.35 7.52 -7.01
CA VAL A 31 -15.93 7.86 -6.80
C VAL A 31 -15.35 8.60 -7.99
N TRP A 32 -14.62 9.65 -7.69
CA TRP A 32 -13.70 10.30 -8.61
C TRP A 32 -12.27 9.87 -8.33
N LEU A 33 -11.56 9.38 -9.35
CA LEU A 33 -10.13 9.15 -9.30
C LEU A 33 -9.43 10.27 -10.02
N VAL A 34 -8.68 11.09 -9.28
CA VAL A 34 -8.02 12.27 -9.83
C VAL A 34 -6.50 12.09 -9.74
N ASP A 35 -5.84 12.09 -10.89
CA ASP A 35 -4.39 12.13 -10.95
C ASP A 35 -3.90 13.57 -10.72
N THR A 36 -3.01 13.72 -9.74
CA THR A 36 -2.58 15.03 -9.25
C THR A 36 -1.24 15.47 -9.82
N GLN A 37 -0.72 14.77 -10.83
CA GLN A 37 0.68 14.95 -11.22
C GLN A 37 1.04 16.28 -11.87
N ASP A 38 0.14 16.90 -12.62
CA ASP A 38 0.57 17.94 -13.55
C ASP A 38 -0.06 19.32 -13.38
N ASP A 39 -1.13 19.48 -12.59
CA ASP A 39 -1.74 20.81 -12.49
C ASP A 39 -2.48 21.04 -11.16
N TYR A 40 -1.82 21.74 -10.26
CA TYR A 40 -2.38 22.10 -8.95
C TYR A 40 -3.68 22.93 -9.07
N ALA A 41 -3.81 23.74 -10.09
CA ALA A 41 -5.00 24.55 -10.32
C ALA A 41 -6.21 23.69 -10.72
N VAL A 42 -5.98 22.64 -11.52
CA VAL A 42 -7.02 21.65 -11.87
C VAL A 42 -7.47 20.89 -10.64
N ILE A 43 -6.53 20.49 -9.78
CA ILE A 43 -6.84 19.77 -8.54
C ILE A 43 -7.73 20.62 -7.64
N GLN A 44 -7.36 21.88 -7.40
CA GLN A 44 -8.15 22.79 -6.58
C GLN A 44 -9.55 23.02 -7.15
N ASN A 45 -9.67 23.13 -8.46
CA ASN A 45 -10.97 23.27 -9.11
C ASN A 45 -11.83 22.01 -8.95
N VAL A 46 -11.25 20.84 -9.18
CA VAL A 46 -11.93 19.54 -8.98
C VAL A 46 -12.37 19.37 -7.52
N GLU A 47 -11.48 19.63 -6.55
CA GLU A 47 -11.83 19.56 -5.13
C GLU A 47 -12.94 20.52 -4.75
N LYS A 48 -12.89 21.76 -5.25
CA LYS A 48 -13.91 22.77 -4.99
C LYS A 48 -15.28 22.38 -5.58
N GLN A 49 -15.31 21.85 -6.79
CA GLN A 49 -16.53 21.42 -7.47
C GLN A 49 -17.12 20.17 -6.86
N LEU A 50 -16.29 19.21 -6.45
CA LEU A 50 -16.74 17.94 -5.88
C LEU A 50 -17.14 18.06 -4.41
N ASN A 51 -16.54 18.94 -3.63
CA ASN A 51 -16.96 19.20 -2.24
C ASN A 51 -18.41 19.69 -2.13
N VAL A 52 -18.92 20.34 -3.17
CA VAL A 52 -20.33 20.78 -3.22
C VAL A 52 -21.30 19.58 -3.32
N ASN A 53 -20.84 18.45 -3.87
CA ASN A 53 -21.72 17.31 -4.22
C ASN A 53 -21.57 16.08 -3.32
N LEU A 54 -20.83 16.14 -2.20
CA LEU A 54 -20.60 15.03 -1.28
C LEU A 54 -20.03 13.75 -1.93
N THR A 55 -19.40 13.87 -3.08
CA THR A 55 -18.84 12.75 -3.84
C THR A 55 -17.47 12.37 -3.29
N ARG A 56 -17.19 11.09 -3.18
CA ARG A 56 -15.90 10.59 -2.70
C ARG A 56 -14.82 10.81 -3.75
N VAL A 57 -13.70 11.43 -3.34
CA VAL A 57 -12.58 11.74 -4.23
C VAL A 57 -11.34 10.99 -3.79
N VAL A 58 -10.76 10.21 -4.68
CA VAL A 58 -9.47 9.55 -4.48
C VAL A 58 -8.41 10.30 -5.26
N LEU A 59 -7.52 10.96 -4.55
CA LEU A 59 -6.38 11.63 -5.18
C LEU A 59 -5.26 10.60 -5.43
N LEU A 60 -4.84 10.50 -6.68
CA LEU A 60 -3.73 9.65 -7.11
C LEU A 60 -2.45 10.47 -7.14
N GLY A 61 -1.81 10.65 -5.99
CA GLY A 61 -0.54 11.39 -5.88
C GLY A 61 0.70 10.51 -5.97
N PHE A 62 0.69 9.44 -6.79
CA PHE A 62 1.78 8.45 -6.77
C PHE A 62 2.73 8.50 -7.95
N GLY A 63 2.75 9.55 -8.69
CA GLY A 63 3.49 9.54 -9.92
C GLY A 63 2.71 8.92 -11.08
N THR A 64 3.25 9.02 -12.28
CA THR A 64 2.65 8.47 -13.51
C THR A 64 2.36 6.99 -13.33
N ALA A 65 1.20 6.52 -13.78
CA ALA A 65 0.92 5.10 -13.83
C ALA A 65 2.03 4.40 -14.63
N PRO A 66 2.71 3.37 -14.06
CA PRO A 66 3.77 2.68 -14.76
C PRO A 66 3.26 2.04 -16.05
N TYR A 67 4.12 1.88 -17.03
CA TYR A 67 3.76 1.14 -18.23
C TYR A 67 3.51 -0.33 -17.91
N LEU A 68 2.63 -0.99 -18.67
CA LEU A 68 2.27 -2.40 -18.48
C LEU A 68 3.46 -3.36 -18.59
N ASN A 69 4.52 -2.97 -19.31
CA ASN A 69 5.75 -3.75 -19.42
C ASN A 69 6.67 -3.64 -18.18
N GLU A 70 6.42 -2.66 -17.29
CA GLU A 70 7.12 -2.50 -16.01
C GLU A 70 6.40 -3.30 -14.91
N SER A 71 6.36 -4.62 -15.05
CA SER A 71 5.48 -5.52 -14.28
C SER A 71 5.53 -5.34 -12.76
N LEU A 72 6.72 -5.13 -12.18
CA LEU A 72 6.88 -4.94 -10.74
C LEU A 72 6.35 -3.57 -10.27
N LEU A 73 6.66 -2.51 -11.01
CA LEU A 73 6.17 -1.16 -10.70
C LEU A 73 4.66 -1.07 -10.88
N TYR A 74 4.14 -1.72 -11.93
CA TYR A 74 2.73 -1.78 -12.20
C TYR A 74 1.96 -2.54 -11.10
N ALA A 75 2.47 -3.69 -10.67
CA ALA A 75 1.88 -4.46 -9.59
C ALA A 75 1.85 -3.66 -8.26
N LYS A 76 2.95 -2.97 -7.94
CA LYS A 76 3.02 -2.06 -6.78
C LYS A 76 1.98 -0.95 -6.88
N TRP A 77 1.91 -0.28 -8.02
CA TRP A 77 0.93 0.79 -8.28
C TRP A 77 -0.51 0.28 -8.15
N GLN A 78 -0.83 -0.88 -8.74
CA GLN A 78 -2.14 -1.51 -8.60
C GLN A 78 -2.52 -1.76 -7.14
N ARG A 79 -1.62 -2.34 -6.35
CA ARG A 79 -1.88 -2.64 -4.92
C ARG A 79 -2.16 -1.37 -4.13
N GLN A 80 -1.34 -0.34 -4.32
CA GLN A 80 -1.52 0.95 -3.65
C GLN A 80 -2.84 1.62 -4.03
N LEU A 81 -3.21 1.59 -5.30
CA LEU A 81 -4.47 2.12 -5.79
C LEU A 81 -5.65 1.36 -5.20
N LYS A 82 -5.63 0.02 -5.28
CA LYS A 82 -6.68 -0.84 -4.74
C LYS A 82 -6.91 -0.58 -3.25
N ARG A 83 -5.83 -0.50 -2.48
CA ARG A 83 -5.89 -0.20 -1.04
C ARG A 83 -6.51 1.17 -0.76
N LYS A 84 -6.13 2.21 -1.50
CA LYS A 84 -6.72 3.55 -1.33
C LYS A 84 -8.22 3.55 -1.60
N ILE A 85 -8.62 2.94 -2.70
CA ILE A 85 -10.04 2.83 -3.06
C ILE A 85 -10.79 2.04 -1.99
N ALA A 86 -10.24 0.91 -1.54
CA ALA A 86 -10.85 0.06 -0.52
C ALA A 86 -11.07 0.80 0.80
N ILE A 87 -10.06 1.53 1.27
CA ILE A 87 -10.16 2.32 2.53
C ILE A 87 -11.20 3.43 2.37
N MET A 88 -11.19 4.14 1.27
CA MET A 88 -12.09 5.28 1.06
C MET A 88 -13.55 4.87 0.88
N LEU A 89 -13.78 3.71 0.28
CA LEU A 89 -15.12 3.16 0.07
C LEU A 89 -15.58 2.25 1.21
N GLU A 90 -14.74 2.03 2.22
CA GLU A 90 -14.99 1.07 3.29
C GLU A 90 -15.28 -0.35 2.75
N ARG A 91 -14.69 -0.68 1.59
CA ARG A 91 -14.85 -1.95 0.87
C ARG A 91 -13.84 -2.98 1.36
N SER A 92 -14.18 -3.64 2.46
CA SER A 92 -13.35 -4.73 3.02
C SER A 92 -13.18 -5.92 2.06
N ASP A 93 -14.14 -6.14 1.16
CA ASP A 93 -14.05 -7.19 0.14
C ASP A 93 -12.91 -6.96 -0.86
N LEU A 94 -12.57 -5.73 -1.16
CA LEU A 94 -11.39 -5.40 -1.98
C LEU A 94 -10.08 -5.66 -1.25
N LEU A 95 -10.14 -5.65 0.09
CA LEU A 95 -9.06 -6.03 0.99
C LEU A 95 -9.15 -7.51 1.41
N ALA A 96 -10.20 -8.23 1.02
CA ALA A 96 -10.49 -9.57 1.52
C ALA A 96 -9.41 -10.59 1.11
N HIS A 97 -8.77 -10.43 -0.04
CA HIS A 97 -7.53 -11.17 -0.31
C HIS A 97 -6.41 -10.81 0.66
N TYR A 98 -6.42 -9.60 1.17
CA TYR A 98 -5.48 -9.11 2.18
C TYR A 98 -5.84 -9.62 3.58
N GLU A 99 -7.12 -9.77 3.89
CA GLU A 99 -7.62 -10.28 5.16
C GLU A 99 -7.77 -11.80 5.20
N ALA A 100 -8.14 -12.44 4.10
CA ALA A 100 -8.15 -13.90 3.96
C ALA A 100 -6.71 -14.45 3.98
N ALA A 101 -5.75 -13.75 3.40
CA ALA A 101 -4.33 -14.05 3.58
C ALA A 101 -3.88 -13.88 5.05
N LYS A 102 -4.56 -13.06 5.85
CA LYS A 102 -4.36 -13.00 7.31
C LYS A 102 -4.93 -14.21 8.05
N GLY A 103 -5.92 -14.91 7.51
CA GLY A 103 -6.58 -16.07 8.12
C GLY A 103 -5.92 -17.40 7.78
N GLU A 104 -5.37 -17.57 6.60
CA GLU A 104 -4.62 -18.75 6.21
C GLU A 104 -3.15 -18.55 6.53
N ILE A 105 -2.64 -19.33 7.48
CA ILE A 105 -1.21 -19.46 7.77
C ILE A 105 -0.59 -20.12 6.55
N LYS A 106 -0.16 -19.34 5.56
CA LYS A 106 0.61 -19.88 4.44
C LYS A 106 1.95 -20.41 4.98
N PRO A 107 2.30 -21.64 4.69
CA PRO A 107 3.58 -22.18 5.11
C PRO A 107 4.70 -21.39 4.43
N TRP A 108 5.67 -20.96 5.22
CA TRP A 108 6.90 -20.39 4.67
C TRP A 108 7.85 -21.53 4.23
N LYS A 109 8.64 -21.26 3.21
CA LYS A 109 9.72 -22.15 2.75
C LYS A 109 11.10 -21.59 3.10
N TYR A 110 11.20 -20.28 3.18
CA TYR A 110 12.46 -19.59 3.42
C TYR A 110 12.30 -18.56 4.54
N VAL A 111 13.33 -18.47 5.35
CA VAL A 111 13.50 -17.38 6.31
C VAL A 111 14.64 -16.51 5.80
N VAL A 112 14.39 -15.22 5.65
CA VAL A 112 15.39 -14.25 5.22
C VAL A 112 15.71 -13.31 6.37
N LEU A 113 16.98 -13.27 6.76
CA LEU A 113 17.48 -12.33 7.76
C LEU A 113 17.94 -11.05 7.05
N LEU A 114 17.32 -9.95 7.41
CA LEU A 114 17.70 -8.61 6.99
C LEU A 114 18.47 -7.94 8.13
N ALA A 115 19.68 -7.47 7.86
CA ALA A 115 20.46 -6.71 8.82
C ALA A 115 20.67 -5.28 8.30
N ALA A 116 20.36 -4.29 9.12
CA ALA A 116 20.46 -2.90 8.74
C ALA A 116 20.87 -2.01 9.91
N SER A 117 21.43 -0.84 9.59
CA SER A 117 21.85 0.17 10.55
C SER A 117 21.43 1.56 10.05
N MET A 118 22.32 2.54 10.05
CA MET A 118 22.06 3.91 9.60
C MET A 118 21.53 3.92 8.15
N GLY A 119 20.42 4.62 7.91
CA GLY A 119 19.72 4.58 6.62
C GLY A 119 18.83 3.34 6.41
N GLY A 120 18.94 2.33 7.28
CA GLY A 120 18.22 1.06 7.21
C GLY A 120 16.70 1.20 7.07
N PRO A 121 16.00 1.99 7.89
CA PRO A 121 14.56 2.09 7.83
C PRO A 121 14.01 2.46 6.46
N LEU A 122 14.68 3.37 5.74
CA LEU A 122 14.28 3.76 4.39
C LEU A 122 14.56 2.65 3.37
N ALA A 123 15.74 2.05 3.42
CA ALA A 123 16.14 0.97 2.52
C ALA A 123 15.25 -0.28 2.71
N ILE A 124 14.97 -0.67 3.97
CA ILE A 124 14.07 -1.78 4.28
C ILE A 124 12.65 -1.48 3.82
N LYS A 125 12.19 -0.25 4.04
CA LYS A 125 10.87 0.15 3.55
C LYS A 125 10.77 0.04 2.02
N GLU A 126 11.75 0.54 1.31
CA GLU A 126 11.82 0.46 -0.15
C GLU A 126 11.86 -1.01 -0.63
N PHE A 127 12.64 -1.85 0.05
CA PHE A 127 12.67 -3.29 -0.21
C PHE A 127 11.29 -3.93 -0.01
N LEU A 128 10.63 -3.71 1.13
CA LEU A 128 9.31 -4.26 1.43
C LEU A 128 8.22 -3.72 0.47
N ASP A 129 8.31 -2.45 0.09
CA ASP A 129 7.38 -1.82 -0.85
C ASP A 129 7.43 -2.47 -2.25
N ASN A 130 8.55 -3.09 -2.60
CA ASN A 130 8.75 -3.76 -3.89
C ASN A 130 8.63 -5.29 -3.81
N LEU A 131 8.59 -5.85 -2.60
CA LEU A 131 8.53 -7.29 -2.40
C LEU A 131 7.08 -7.78 -2.40
N PRO A 132 6.70 -8.73 -3.27
CA PRO A 132 5.37 -9.36 -3.24
C PRO A 132 5.11 -10.07 -1.90
N GLU A 133 3.91 -9.92 -1.34
CA GLU A 133 3.54 -10.56 -0.06
C GLU A 133 3.23 -12.04 -0.17
N ASP A 134 2.92 -12.52 -1.38
CA ASP A 134 2.55 -13.90 -1.66
C ASP A 134 3.74 -14.86 -1.74
N LEU A 135 4.94 -14.33 -1.59
CA LEU A 135 6.15 -15.13 -1.50
C LEU A 135 6.13 -16.02 -0.25
N PRO A 136 6.56 -17.29 -0.36
CA PRO A 136 6.60 -18.21 0.77
C PRO A 136 7.82 -17.92 1.68
N VAL A 137 7.91 -16.67 2.15
CA VAL A 137 9.06 -16.15 2.90
C VAL A 137 8.58 -15.52 4.21
N SER A 138 9.29 -15.78 5.30
CA SER A 138 9.24 -15.01 6.53
C SER A 138 10.50 -14.16 6.66
N LEU A 139 10.34 -12.90 7.03
CA LEU A 139 11.47 -11.98 7.19
C LEU A 139 11.77 -11.76 8.67
N LEU A 140 13.04 -11.80 9.03
CA LEU A 140 13.56 -11.38 10.32
C LEU A 140 14.41 -10.12 10.11
N LEU A 141 14.07 -9.04 10.76
CA LEU A 141 14.79 -7.77 10.64
C LEU A 141 15.58 -7.47 11.89
N ALA A 142 16.90 -7.52 11.78
CA ALA A 142 17.83 -7.01 12.76
C ALA A 142 18.23 -5.57 12.35
N GLN A 143 17.57 -4.58 12.94
CA GLN A 143 17.84 -3.17 12.67
C GLN A 143 18.42 -2.51 13.90
N HIS A 144 19.65 -1.98 13.78
CA HIS A 144 20.23 -1.15 14.83
C HIS A 144 19.58 0.24 14.82
N PHE A 145 18.85 0.56 15.87
CA PHE A 145 18.15 1.84 16.03
C PHE A 145 18.09 2.26 17.50
N ASN A 146 17.79 3.53 17.75
CA ASN A 146 17.59 4.03 19.11
C ASN A 146 16.25 3.51 19.66
N GLN A 147 16.21 3.15 20.94
CA GLN A 147 14.99 2.65 21.63
C GLN A 147 13.77 3.57 21.43
N ASN A 148 13.97 4.87 21.28
CA ASN A 148 12.90 5.81 20.98
C ASN A 148 12.20 5.57 19.63
N MET A 149 12.82 4.82 18.72
CA MET A 149 12.25 4.48 17.43
C MET A 149 11.49 3.14 17.42
N LEU A 150 11.51 2.40 18.54
CA LEU A 150 10.85 1.10 18.66
C LEU A 150 9.39 1.15 18.18
N ASN A 151 8.62 2.11 18.67
CA ASN A 151 7.20 2.25 18.29
C ASN A 151 6.98 2.93 16.93
N THR A 152 8.00 3.59 16.41
CA THR A 152 7.91 4.34 15.15
C THR A 152 8.29 3.49 13.95
N LEU A 153 9.27 2.60 14.11
CA LEU A 153 9.77 1.75 13.03
C LEU A 153 8.68 0.87 12.38
N PRO A 154 7.84 0.12 13.13
CA PRO A 154 6.75 -0.64 12.51
C PRO A 154 5.78 0.24 11.73
N ARG A 155 5.49 1.45 12.23
CA ARG A 155 4.60 2.40 11.54
C ARG A 155 5.19 2.86 10.20
N ILE A 156 6.50 3.09 10.15
CA ILE A 156 7.21 3.46 8.92
C ILE A 156 7.19 2.29 7.94
N LEU A 157 7.55 1.09 8.40
CA LEU A 157 7.66 -0.09 7.55
C LEU A 157 6.32 -0.58 7.03
N ASN A 158 5.26 -0.52 7.83
CA ASN A 158 3.90 -0.91 7.43
C ASN A 158 3.22 0.10 6.49
N ARG A 159 3.85 1.24 6.25
CA ARG A 159 3.25 2.30 5.45
C ARG A 159 3.40 2.02 3.98
N HIS A 160 2.29 1.82 3.27
CA HIS A 160 2.22 1.66 1.82
C HIS A 160 2.71 0.31 1.24
N ASN A 161 2.91 -0.70 2.06
CA ASN A 161 3.17 -2.05 1.57
C ASN A 161 2.19 -3.08 2.21
N GLU A 162 2.28 -4.31 1.77
CA GLU A 162 1.39 -5.40 2.19
C GLU A 162 2.01 -6.26 3.28
N TRP A 163 3.31 -6.11 3.52
CA TRP A 163 4.03 -6.78 4.58
C TRP A 163 3.60 -6.27 5.94
N ARG A 164 3.40 -7.20 6.86
CA ARG A 164 3.15 -6.83 8.25
C ARG A 164 4.43 -6.93 9.05
N CYS A 165 4.91 -5.77 9.51
CA CYS A 165 6.09 -5.63 10.34
C CYS A 165 5.66 -5.46 11.79
N ASP A 166 6.02 -6.40 12.65
CA ASP A 166 5.73 -6.37 14.07
C ASP A 166 7.03 -6.55 14.87
N ILE A 167 7.14 -5.90 16.03
CA ILE A 167 8.27 -6.11 16.95
C ILE A 167 8.06 -7.42 17.70
N VAL A 168 9.12 -8.21 17.80
CA VAL A 168 9.11 -9.42 18.61
C VAL A 168 9.20 -9.06 20.08
N THR A 169 8.14 -9.30 20.84
CA THR A 169 8.07 -9.07 22.29
C THR A 169 8.01 -10.37 23.09
N ASN A 170 7.65 -11.46 22.43
CA ASN A 170 7.50 -12.79 23.04
C ASN A 170 7.69 -13.87 21.97
N THR A 171 7.67 -15.14 22.37
CA THR A 171 7.70 -16.27 21.43
C THR A 171 6.50 -16.21 20.49
N GLN A 172 6.77 -16.25 19.21
CA GLN A 172 5.75 -16.25 18.16
C GLN A 172 6.17 -17.07 16.95
N LYS A 173 5.17 -17.52 16.19
CA LYS A 173 5.42 -18.32 14.99
C LYS A 173 5.89 -17.45 13.83
N LEU A 174 6.84 -17.97 13.06
CA LEU A 174 7.19 -17.42 11.76
C LEU A 174 6.05 -17.68 10.78
N LEU A 175 5.63 -16.66 10.07
CA LEU A 175 4.55 -16.73 9.08
C LEU A 175 5.02 -16.13 7.76
N SER A 176 4.55 -16.69 6.67
CA SER A 176 4.74 -16.12 5.34
C SER A 176 4.10 -14.73 5.26
N GLY A 177 4.73 -13.80 4.54
CA GLY A 177 4.23 -12.43 4.38
C GLY A 177 4.42 -11.54 5.62
N ARG A 178 5.20 -11.98 6.61
CA ARG A 178 5.53 -11.20 7.81
C ARG A 178 7.00 -10.85 7.91
N CYS A 179 7.24 -9.66 8.46
CA CYS A 179 8.57 -9.18 8.84
C CYS A 179 8.61 -8.98 10.35
N LEU A 180 9.35 -9.81 11.05
CA LEU A 180 9.54 -9.73 12.49
C LEU A 180 10.76 -8.89 12.81
N ILE A 181 10.56 -7.76 13.48
CA ILE A 181 11.63 -6.87 13.93
C ILE A 181 12.18 -7.41 15.24
N LEU A 182 13.45 -7.82 15.21
CA LEU A 182 14.11 -8.40 16.36
C LEU A 182 14.43 -7.34 17.41
N PRO A 183 14.32 -7.67 18.71
CA PRO A 183 14.69 -6.75 19.79
C PRO A 183 16.20 -6.50 19.78
N ILE A 184 16.62 -5.31 20.19
CA ILE A 184 18.03 -4.91 20.21
C ILE A 184 18.75 -5.49 21.45
N ASP A 185 18.03 -5.58 22.56
CA ASP A 185 18.60 -5.86 23.87
C ASP A 185 18.52 -7.33 24.29
N HIS A 186 18.01 -8.19 23.42
CA HIS A 186 17.77 -9.60 23.73
C HIS A 186 18.25 -10.52 22.61
N SER A 187 18.72 -11.68 22.98
CA SER A 187 18.98 -12.76 22.03
C SER A 187 17.67 -13.38 21.55
N THR A 188 17.56 -13.59 20.25
CA THR A 188 16.43 -14.30 19.63
C THR A 188 16.89 -15.67 19.21
N VAL A 189 16.15 -16.71 19.60
CA VAL A 189 16.39 -18.09 19.22
C VAL A 189 15.26 -18.55 18.31
N CYS A 190 15.60 -19.23 17.21
CA CYS A 190 14.64 -19.87 16.32
C CYS A 190 14.74 -21.39 16.55
N ASP A 191 13.62 -22.02 16.90
CA ASP A 191 13.49 -23.48 17.09
C ASP A 191 12.86 -24.12 15.86
#